data_ea4dc8dde68e4912624d1a80f7afeb58
#
_entry.id   ea4dc8dde68e4912624d1a80f7afeb58
#
_cell.length_a   1.000
_cell.length_b   1.000
_cell.length_c   1.000
_cell.angle_alpha   90.00
_cell.angle_beta   90.00
_cell.angle_gamma   90.00
#
_symmetry.space_group_name_H-M   'P 1'
#
loop_
_entity.id
_entity.type
_entity.pdbx_description
1 polymer ?
#
loop_
_entity_poly.entity_id
_entity_poly.type
_entity_poly.pdbx_seq_one_letter_code
_entity_poly.pdbx_strand_id
1 'polypeptide(L)'
;MLFENSQDNWEIDLPSNITNIGLKISGGADSAIVCYMLAKYVMEERPDITIHPVTGIADNKLYQQKYADSVLRKVEELTGIVFGKHQYKDVTATRYILDQEDFLKSLYEQELFNLHFAGITANPSEDDAPQLYTSINAMPTDDRSKQLIKKDNYRLPLINIDKRGVAEHYTRLGVMDTLFPVTRSCEAKVTDLEYNINEHCEV
;
A
#
# COMPACT_ATOMS: atom_id res chain seq x y z
N MET A 1 4.32 14.57 -11.00
CA MET A 1 2.88 14.23 -11.24
C MET A 1 2.10 14.48 -9.95
N LEU A 2 0.97 15.17 -10.03
CA LEU A 2 0.10 15.52 -8.90
C LEU A 2 -1.14 14.63 -8.87
N PHE A 3 -1.44 14.05 -7.72
CA PHE A 3 -2.68 13.33 -7.43
C PHE A 3 -3.46 14.07 -6.34
N GLU A 4 -4.70 14.43 -6.63
CA GLU A 4 -5.54 15.24 -5.76
C GLU A 4 -6.80 14.49 -5.36
N ASN A 5 -7.25 14.72 -4.15
CA ASN A 5 -8.58 14.37 -3.67
C ASN A 5 -9.15 15.49 -2.76
N SER A 6 -10.33 15.27 -2.19
CA SER A 6 -10.96 16.26 -1.33
C SER A 6 -10.26 16.46 0.03
N GLN A 7 -9.37 15.55 0.44
CA GLN A 7 -8.72 15.56 1.75
C GLN A 7 -7.27 16.06 1.70
N ASP A 8 -6.52 15.70 0.62
CA ASP A 8 -5.10 16.06 0.49
C ASP A 8 -4.62 15.95 -0.97
N ASN A 9 -3.44 16.47 -1.21
CA ASN A 9 -2.74 16.41 -2.48
C ASN A 9 -1.43 15.67 -2.32
N TRP A 10 -1.13 14.78 -3.24
CA TRP A 10 0.16 14.10 -3.30
C TRP A 10 0.87 14.41 -4.62
N GLU A 11 1.97 15.13 -4.52
CA GLU A 11 2.88 15.33 -5.64
C GLU A 11 4.03 14.32 -5.56
N ILE A 12 4.19 13.52 -6.62
CA ILE A 12 5.35 12.67 -6.76
C ILE A 12 6.49 13.50 -7.32
N ASP A 13 7.45 13.81 -6.47
CA ASP A 13 8.73 14.43 -6.82
C ASP A 13 9.87 13.53 -6.36
N LEU A 14 10.55 12.90 -7.31
CA LEU A 14 11.69 12.02 -7.05
C LEU A 14 12.98 12.66 -7.54
N PRO A 15 14.06 12.62 -6.74
CA PRO A 15 15.37 13.06 -7.18
C PRO A 15 15.78 12.38 -8.51
N SER A 16 16.43 13.13 -9.38
CA SER A 16 16.82 12.65 -10.71
C SER A 16 17.78 11.46 -10.68
N ASN A 17 18.52 11.28 -9.61
CA ASN A 17 19.45 10.17 -9.41
C ASN A 17 18.80 8.87 -8.91
N ILE A 18 17.49 8.89 -8.61
CA ILE A 18 16.74 7.69 -8.21
C ILE A 18 16.27 6.97 -9.46
N THR A 19 16.70 5.72 -9.63
CA THR A 19 16.30 4.83 -10.73
C THR A 19 15.66 3.54 -10.23
N ASN A 20 15.72 3.27 -8.92
CA ASN A 20 15.12 2.10 -8.28
C ASN A 20 14.35 2.52 -7.03
N ILE A 21 13.10 2.15 -6.96
CA ILE A 21 12.25 2.40 -5.79
C ILE A 21 11.60 1.12 -5.30
N GLY A 22 11.48 0.98 -3.99
CA GLY A 22 10.72 -0.09 -3.35
C GLY A 22 9.25 0.29 -3.20
N LEU A 23 8.36 -0.68 -3.28
CA LEU A 23 6.94 -0.51 -2.99
C LEU A 23 6.45 -1.61 -2.08
N LYS A 24 6.03 -1.27 -0.87
CA LYS A 24 5.34 -2.22 0.02
C LYS A 24 3.94 -2.49 -0.54
N ILE A 25 3.70 -3.74 -0.93
CA ILE A 25 2.42 -4.18 -1.49
C ILE A 25 1.87 -5.34 -0.66
N SER A 26 0.69 -5.15 -0.06
CA SER A 26 0.01 -6.17 0.76
C SER A 26 -1.15 -6.85 0.03
N GLY A 27 -1.52 -6.34 -1.13
CA GLY A 27 -2.73 -6.74 -1.84
C GLY A 27 -4.00 -6.03 -1.35
N GLY A 28 -3.90 -5.14 -0.34
CA GLY A 28 -5.01 -4.30 0.10
C GLY A 28 -5.20 -3.05 -0.76
N ALA A 29 -6.38 -2.43 -0.67
CA ALA A 29 -6.76 -1.28 -1.50
C ALA A 29 -5.80 -0.10 -1.39
N ASP A 30 -5.28 0.21 -0.19
CA ASP A 30 -4.38 1.35 0.01
C ASP A 30 -3.05 1.16 -0.73
N SER A 31 -2.43 -0.01 -0.59
CA SER A 31 -1.19 -0.31 -1.29
C SER A 31 -1.38 -0.45 -2.80
N ALA A 32 -2.55 -0.91 -3.23
CA ALA A 32 -2.88 -1.07 -4.65
C ALA A 32 -3.04 0.27 -5.36
N ILE A 33 -3.70 1.25 -4.74
CA ILE A 33 -3.84 2.57 -5.36
C ILE A 33 -2.50 3.31 -5.42
N VAL A 34 -1.63 3.18 -4.39
CA VAL A 34 -0.26 3.72 -4.45
C VAL A 34 0.55 3.06 -5.56
N CYS A 35 0.41 1.73 -5.72
CA CYS A 35 1.04 0.99 -6.81
C CYS A 35 0.65 1.55 -8.17
N TYR A 36 -0.64 1.76 -8.40
CA TYR A 36 -1.15 2.31 -9.66
C TYR A 36 -0.66 3.73 -9.92
N MET A 37 -0.70 4.61 -8.90
CA MET A 37 -0.21 5.99 -9.02
C MET A 37 1.28 6.04 -9.37
N LEU A 38 2.11 5.21 -8.70
CA LEU A 38 3.53 5.13 -9.00
C LEU A 38 3.80 4.56 -10.38
N ALA A 39 3.07 3.51 -10.78
CA ALA A 39 3.19 2.93 -12.11
C ALA A 39 2.85 3.96 -13.21
N LYS A 40 1.77 4.70 -13.01
CA LYS A 40 1.36 5.78 -13.92
C LYS A 40 2.43 6.88 -14.01
N TYR A 41 2.96 7.33 -12.87
CA TYR A 41 4.05 8.31 -12.84
C TYR A 41 5.30 7.81 -13.58
N VAL A 42 5.71 6.57 -13.33
CA VAL A 42 6.88 5.98 -14.00
C VAL A 42 6.66 5.91 -15.51
N MET A 43 5.53 5.43 -15.97
CA MET A 43 5.24 5.29 -17.40
C MET A 43 5.14 6.63 -18.12
N GLU A 44 4.63 7.68 -17.47
CA GLU A 44 4.38 8.98 -18.10
C GLU A 44 5.55 9.97 -17.95
N GLU A 45 6.28 9.95 -16.82
CA GLU A 45 7.27 10.97 -16.50
C GLU A 45 8.69 10.45 -16.28
N ARG A 46 8.83 9.21 -15.76
CA ARG A 46 10.15 8.68 -15.37
C ARG A 46 10.33 7.19 -15.77
N PRO A 47 10.32 6.89 -17.10
CA PRO A 47 10.45 5.51 -17.58
C PRO A 47 11.83 4.87 -17.28
N ASP A 48 12.76 5.64 -16.74
CA ASP A 48 14.05 5.18 -16.23
C ASP A 48 13.99 4.52 -14.84
N ILE A 49 12.84 4.63 -14.15
CA ILE A 49 12.67 4.07 -12.80
C ILE A 49 12.10 2.65 -12.86
N THR A 50 12.73 1.75 -12.10
CA THR A 50 12.19 0.41 -11.81
C THR A 50 11.53 0.39 -10.44
N ILE A 51 10.28 -0.07 -10.38
CA ILE A 51 9.57 -0.30 -9.12
C ILE A 51 9.80 -1.75 -8.69
N HIS A 52 10.33 -1.96 -7.48
CA HIS A 52 10.55 -3.28 -6.86
C HIS A 52 9.47 -3.54 -5.82
N PRO A 53 8.48 -4.41 -6.10
CA PRO A 53 7.45 -4.77 -5.14
C PRO A 53 8.04 -5.58 -3.98
N VAL A 54 7.55 -5.31 -2.75
CA VAL A 54 8.00 -5.98 -1.51
C VAL A 54 6.77 -6.38 -0.69
N THR A 55 6.67 -7.67 -0.33
CA THR A 55 5.57 -8.19 0.49
C THR A 55 6.10 -8.98 1.68
N GLY A 56 5.70 -8.58 2.89
CA GLY A 56 5.82 -9.43 4.07
C GLY A 56 4.56 -10.28 4.20
N ILE A 57 4.71 -11.60 4.18
CA ILE A 57 3.61 -12.56 4.27
C ILE A 57 3.49 -12.99 5.72
N ALA A 58 2.47 -12.50 6.43
CA ALA A 58 2.25 -12.91 7.81
C ALA A 58 1.72 -14.34 7.87
N ASP A 59 2.18 -15.10 8.88
CA ASP A 59 1.79 -16.50 9.11
C ASP A 59 0.27 -16.69 9.27
N ASN A 60 -0.44 -15.65 9.72
CA ASN A 60 -1.89 -15.61 9.84
C ASN A 60 -2.60 -14.93 8.65
N LYS A 61 -1.86 -14.50 7.61
CA LYS A 61 -2.40 -13.81 6.42
C LYS A 61 -1.75 -14.33 5.14
N LEU A 62 -1.68 -15.64 4.96
CA LEU A 62 -1.04 -16.30 3.81
C LEU A 62 -1.62 -15.88 2.44
N TYR A 63 -2.84 -15.34 2.44
CA TYR A 63 -3.47 -14.79 1.24
C TYR A 63 -2.79 -13.53 0.69
N GLN A 64 -1.95 -12.83 1.50
CA GLN A 64 -1.32 -11.57 1.11
C GLN A 64 -0.53 -11.71 -0.19
N GLN A 65 0.22 -12.81 -0.37
CA GLN A 65 0.97 -13.03 -1.60
C GLN A 65 0.04 -13.06 -2.83
N LYS A 66 -1.02 -13.88 -2.78
CA LYS A 66 -1.97 -14.03 -3.89
C LYS A 66 -2.57 -12.68 -4.32
N TYR A 67 -2.99 -11.87 -3.34
CA TYR A 67 -3.60 -10.58 -3.64
C TYR A 67 -2.57 -9.53 -4.07
N ALA A 68 -1.37 -9.52 -3.50
CA ALA A 68 -0.29 -8.68 -3.98
C ALA A 68 0.04 -8.97 -5.46
N ASP A 69 0.19 -10.24 -5.82
CA ASP A 69 0.43 -10.65 -7.22
C ASP A 69 -0.73 -10.30 -8.15
N SER A 70 -1.98 -10.40 -7.66
CA SER A 70 -3.15 -10.03 -8.45
C SER A 70 -3.21 -8.53 -8.71
N VAL A 71 -2.87 -7.71 -7.71
CA VAL A 71 -2.76 -6.26 -7.85
C VAL A 71 -1.66 -5.89 -8.86
N LEU A 72 -0.46 -6.46 -8.72
CA LEU A 72 0.65 -6.16 -9.63
C LEU A 72 0.29 -6.49 -11.07
N ARG A 73 -0.25 -7.68 -11.34
CA ARG A 73 -0.71 -8.06 -12.69
C ARG A 73 -1.77 -7.12 -13.23
N LYS A 74 -2.73 -6.69 -12.38
CA LYS A 74 -3.75 -5.74 -12.81
C LYS A 74 -3.16 -4.36 -13.13
N VAL A 75 -2.21 -3.89 -12.34
CA VAL A 75 -1.53 -2.61 -12.61
C VAL A 75 -0.68 -2.71 -13.88
N GLU A 76 0.02 -3.82 -14.13
CA GLU A 76 0.73 -4.07 -15.40
C GLU A 76 -0.23 -4.03 -16.60
N GLU A 77 -1.39 -4.67 -16.48
CA GLU A 77 -2.43 -4.66 -17.53
C GLU A 77 -2.95 -3.24 -17.81
N LEU A 78 -3.17 -2.44 -16.76
CA LEU A 78 -3.76 -1.10 -16.89
C LEU A 78 -2.76 -0.03 -17.34
N THR A 79 -1.47 -0.18 -17.03
CA THR A 79 -0.46 0.87 -17.26
C THR A 79 0.62 0.48 -18.26
N GLY A 80 0.82 -0.80 -18.52
CA GLY A 80 1.93 -1.31 -19.34
C GLY A 80 3.28 -1.32 -18.63
N ILE A 81 3.34 -1.01 -17.31
CA ILE A 81 4.59 -1.06 -16.55
C ILE A 81 5.12 -2.50 -16.47
N VAL A 82 6.44 -2.62 -16.36
CA VAL A 82 7.10 -3.88 -16.00
C VAL A 82 7.76 -3.68 -14.64
N PHE A 83 7.28 -4.39 -13.64
CA PHE A 83 7.88 -4.35 -12.30
C PHE A 83 9.20 -5.11 -12.25
N GLY A 84 10.10 -4.67 -11.36
CA GLY A 84 11.22 -5.48 -10.93
C GLY A 84 10.77 -6.77 -10.23
N LYS A 85 11.72 -7.65 -9.92
CA LYS A 85 11.40 -8.92 -9.23
C LYS A 85 10.67 -8.64 -7.92
N HIS A 86 9.50 -9.26 -7.72
CA HIS A 86 8.76 -9.20 -6.47
C HIS A 86 9.54 -9.90 -5.35
N GLN A 87 9.79 -9.18 -4.26
CA GLN A 87 10.51 -9.66 -3.08
C GLN A 87 9.52 -10.11 -2.01
N TYR A 88 9.68 -11.33 -1.51
CA TYR A 88 8.83 -11.90 -0.47
C TYR A 88 9.62 -12.23 0.78
N LYS A 89 8.99 -12.08 1.93
CA LYS A 89 9.50 -12.53 3.22
C LYS A 89 8.35 -13.06 4.07
N ASP A 90 8.50 -14.28 4.57
CA ASP A 90 7.64 -14.78 5.63
C ASP A 90 7.93 -14.00 6.92
N VAL A 91 6.89 -13.48 7.55
CA VAL A 91 6.97 -12.68 8.77
C VAL A 91 6.01 -13.23 9.82
N THR A 92 6.40 -13.13 11.08
CA THR A 92 5.57 -13.59 12.18
C THR A 92 4.54 -12.52 12.53
N ALA A 93 3.27 -12.89 12.67
CA ALA A 93 2.19 -11.95 12.97
C ALA A 93 2.47 -11.12 14.25
N THR A 94 3.06 -11.74 15.28
CA THR A 94 3.43 -11.07 16.53
C THR A 94 4.62 -10.12 16.43
N ARG A 95 5.43 -10.23 15.36
CA ARG A 95 6.60 -9.38 15.09
C ARG A 95 6.52 -8.69 13.74
N TYR A 96 5.34 -8.60 13.18
CA TYR A 96 5.09 -8.18 11.81
C TYR A 96 5.84 -6.91 11.40
N ILE A 97 5.80 -5.87 12.23
CA ILE A 97 6.47 -4.58 11.95
C ILE A 97 7.99 -4.77 11.95
N LEU A 98 8.54 -5.39 12.98
CA LEU A 98 9.99 -5.59 13.12
C LEU A 98 10.56 -6.46 12.00
N ASP A 99 9.90 -7.59 11.71
CA ASP A 99 10.35 -8.50 10.66
C ASP A 99 10.27 -7.83 9.27
N GLN A 100 9.30 -6.95 9.03
CA GLN A 100 9.25 -6.15 7.80
C GLN A 100 10.34 -5.08 7.75
N GLU A 101 10.63 -4.41 8.85
CA GLU A 101 11.72 -3.42 8.91
C GLU A 101 13.08 -4.09 8.67
N ASP A 102 13.34 -5.23 9.30
CA ASP A 102 14.55 -6.03 9.07
C ASP A 102 14.67 -6.48 7.61
N PHE A 103 13.55 -6.87 6.99
CA PHE A 103 13.52 -7.25 5.58
C PHE A 103 13.85 -6.06 4.67
N LEU A 104 13.19 -4.93 4.86
CA LEU A 104 13.47 -3.72 4.08
C LEU A 104 14.92 -3.29 4.25
N LYS A 105 15.46 -3.32 5.48
CA LYS A 105 16.85 -3.02 5.74
C LYS A 105 17.79 -3.91 4.95
N SER A 106 17.53 -5.21 4.88
CA SER A 106 18.33 -6.14 4.08
C SER A 106 18.30 -5.82 2.58
N LEU A 107 17.18 -5.32 2.05
CA LEU A 107 17.06 -4.90 0.64
C LEU A 107 17.82 -3.60 0.35
N TYR A 108 17.86 -2.67 1.34
CA TYR A 108 18.72 -1.48 1.26
C TYR A 108 20.21 -1.84 1.28
N GLU A 109 20.60 -2.77 2.14
CA GLU A 109 22.00 -3.25 2.23
C GLU A 109 22.45 -3.97 0.94
N GLN A 110 21.50 -4.55 0.19
CA GLN A 110 21.73 -5.12 -1.15
C GLN A 110 21.67 -4.08 -2.28
N GLU A 111 21.48 -2.80 -1.94
CA GLU A 111 21.35 -1.69 -2.90
C GLU A 111 20.25 -1.90 -3.94
N LEU A 112 19.20 -2.71 -3.60
CA LEU A 112 18.10 -2.96 -4.52
C LEU A 112 17.30 -1.69 -4.82
N PHE A 113 17.13 -0.82 -3.82
CA PHE A 113 16.56 0.52 -3.91
C PHE A 113 16.99 1.38 -2.73
N ASN A 114 16.91 2.72 -2.88
CA ASN A 114 17.29 3.67 -1.84
C ASN A 114 16.09 4.41 -1.24
N LEU A 115 14.92 4.23 -1.81
CA LEU A 115 13.67 4.85 -1.40
C LEU A 115 12.53 3.85 -1.54
N HIS A 116 11.60 3.81 -0.58
CA HIS A 116 10.40 3.00 -0.74
C HIS A 116 9.12 3.73 -0.36
N PHE A 117 8.01 3.21 -0.88
CA PHE A 117 6.66 3.70 -0.65
C PHE A 117 5.81 2.68 0.08
N ALA A 118 4.83 3.17 0.87
CA ALA A 118 3.80 2.31 1.46
C ALA A 118 2.44 3.04 1.50
N GLY A 119 1.37 2.28 1.33
CA GLY A 119 -0.01 2.74 1.43
C GLY A 119 -0.52 2.70 2.86
N ILE A 120 -0.06 3.62 3.72
CA ILE A 120 -0.57 3.81 5.07
C ILE A 120 -1.50 5.00 5.05
N THR A 121 -2.72 4.86 5.60
CA THR A 121 -3.76 5.89 5.65
C THR A 121 -3.99 6.37 7.07
N ALA A 122 -4.56 7.57 7.20
CA ALA A 122 -5.10 8.05 8.46
C ALA A 122 -6.32 7.21 8.89
N ASN A 123 -6.61 7.21 10.19
CA ASN A 123 -7.93 6.79 10.67
C ASN A 123 -8.94 7.91 10.37
N PRO A 124 -10.23 7.60 10.14
CA PRO A 124 -11.26 8.63 10.11
C PRO A 124 -11.31 9.37 11.45
N SER A 125 -11.85 10.60 11.46
CA SER A 125 -12.01 11.35 12.70
C SER A 125 -13.02 10.66 13.64
N GLU A 126 -12.97 10.96 14.95
CA GLU A 126 -13.92 10.42 15.92
C GLU A 126 -15.36 10.86 15.57
N ASP A 127 -15.54 12.07 15.07
CA ASP A 127 -16.84 12.59 14.65
C ASP A 127 -17.41 11.81 13.44
N ASP A 128 -16.53 11.36 12.52
CA ASP A 128 -16.93 10.62 11.33
C ASP A 128 -17.19 9.13 11.58
N ALA A 129 -16.53 8.55 12.57
CA ALA A 129 -16.60 7.13 12.86
C ALA A 129 -16.50 6.82 14.37
N PRO A 130 -17.45 7.34 15.20
CA PRO A 130 -17.38 7.21 16.65
C PRO A 130 -17.36 5.76 17.13
N GLN A 131 -17.92 4.82 16.35
CA GLN A 131 -17.89 3.39 16.66
C GLN A 131 -16.48 2.79 16.67
N LEU A 132 -15.52 3.37 15.97
CA LEU A 132 -14.14 2.90 15.99
C LEU A 132 -13.43 3.28 17.30
N TYR A 133 -13.90 4.32 17.99
CA TYR A 133 -13.31 4.85 19.22
C TYR A 133 -13.95 4.29 20.50
N THR A 134 -15.05 3.56 20.37
CA THR A 134 -15.72 2.93 21.49
C THR A 134 -15.15 1.54 21.82
N SER A 135 -14.33 0.96 20.98
CA SER A 135 -13.69 -0.33 21.26
C SER A 135 -12.39 -0.14 22.04
N ILE A 136 -12.11 -1.03 23.01
CA ILE A 136 -10.88 -1.04 23.80
C ILE A 136 -9.62 -1.17 22.90
N ASN A 137 -9.79 -1.62 21.68
CA ASN A 137 -8.73 -1.76 20.65
C ASN A 137 -8.74 -0.63 19.60
N ALA A 138 -9.60 0.38 19.78
CA ALA A 138 -9.53 1.56 18.91
C ALA A 138 -8.16 2.21 19.14
N MET A 139 -7.30 2.07 18.18
CA MET A 139 -6.10 2.90 18.14
C MET A 139 -6.59 4.34 18.11
N PRO A 140 -6.19 5.20 19.05
CA PRO A 140 -6.46 6.62 18.93
C PRO A 140 -6.00 7.04 17.52
N THR A 141 -6.64 8.08 16.98
CA THR A 141 -6.12 8.76 15.79
C THR A 141 -4.67 9.02 16.07
N ASP A 142 -3.83 8.08 15.69
CA ASP A 142 -2.41 8.31 15.75
C ASP A 142 -2.20 9.57 14.97
N ASP A 143 -1.54 10.52 15.59
CA ASP A 143 -1.01 11.69 14.94
C ASP A 143 0.07 11.27 13.92
N ARG A 144 -0.25 10.23 13.14
CA ARG A 144 0.60 9.60 12.12
C ARG A 144 1.01 10.66 11.09
N SER A 145 0.13 11.63 10.84
CA SER A 145 0.41 12.76 9.98
C SER A 145 1.64 13.55 10.43
N LYS A 146 1.90 13.65 11.72
CA LYS A 146 3.03 14.42 12.25
C LYS A 146 4.34 13.62 12.32
N GLN A 147 4.28 12.30 12.45
CA GLN A 147 5.47 11.48 12.74
C GLN A 147 6.17 10.87 11.52
N LEU A 148 5.49 10.70 10.37
CA LEU A 148 5.96 9.78 9.32
C LEU A 148 6.06 10.38 7.92
N ILE A 149 5.86 11.68 7.73
CA ILE A 149 5.76 12.29 6.40
C ILE A 149 7.06 12.23 5.61
N LYS A 150 8.21 12.23 6.24
CA LYS A 150 9.52 12.10 5.56
C LYS A 150 10.58 11.53 6.51
N LYS A 151 10.83 10.24 6.42
CA LYS A 151 12.20 9.74 6.61
C LYS A 151 12.89 9.82 5.25
N ASP A 152 14.19 10.02 5.20
CA ASP A 152 14.94 10.25 3.96
C ASP A 152 14.69 9.20 2.88
N ASN A 153 14.40 7.96 3.28
CA ASN A 153 14.21 6.80 2.42
C ASN A 153 12.78 6.22 2.40
N TYR A 154 11.78 6.92 2.99
CA TYR A 154 10.43 6.39 3.15
C TYR A 154 9.38 7.44 2.77
N ARG A 155 8.35 7.04 2.02
CA ARG A 155 7.26 7.90 1.56
C ARG A 155 5.91 7.26 1.87
N LEU A 156 5.01 8.05 2.44
CA LEU A 156 3.64 7.66 2.81
C LEU A 156 2.64 8.60 2.15
N PRO A 157 2.33 8.40 0.88
CA PRO A 157 1.51 9.34 0.12
C PRO A 157 0.08 9.49 0.65
N LEU A 158 -0.44 8.50 1.37
CA LEU A 158 -1.82 8.48 1.82
C LEU A 158 -1.95 8.77 3.33
N ILE A 159 -0.88 9.24 4.00
CA ILE A 159 -0.85 9.35 5.47
C ILE A 159 -1.88 10.34 6.02
N ASN A 160 -2.27 11.34 5.23
CA ASN A 160 -3.21 12.39 5.61
C ASN A 160 -4.65 12.11 5.17
N ILE A 161 -4.91 11.03 4.46
CA ILE A 161 -6.26 10.68 3.99
C ILE A 161 -6.77 9.41 4.65
N ASP A 162 -8.07 9.34 4.86
CA ASP A 162 -8.77 8.14 5.33
C ASP A 162 -9.28 7.28 4.16
N LYS A 163 -10.08 6.25 4.46
CA LYS A 163 -10.61 5.34 3.44
C LYS A 163 -11.53 6.02 2.42
N ARG A 164 -12.17 7.14 2.76
CA ARG A 164 -12.99 7.93 1.82
C ARG A 164 -12.10 8.58 0.76
N GLY A 165 -10.96 9.16 1.18
CA GLY A 165 -9.97 9.70 0.26
C GLY A 165 -9.33 8.64 -0.63
N VAL A 166 -9.11 7.44 -0.10
CA VAL A 166 -8.67 6.29 -0.92
C VAL A 166 -9.71 5.94 -1.97
N ALA A 167 -10.98 5.80 -1.60
CA ALA A 167 -12.07 5.49 -2.55
C ALA A 167 -12.22 6.60 -3.61
N GLU A 168 -12.05 7.87 -3.22
CA GLU A 168 -12.06 8.99 -4.14
C GLU A 168 -10.93 8.89 -5.18
N HIS A 169 -9.71 8.50 -4.79
CA HIS A 169 -8.63 8.25 -5.74
C HIS A 169 -8.97 7.15 -6.75
N TYR A 170 -9.55 6.04 -6.32
CA TYR A 170 -10.01 4.99 -7.24
C TYR A 170 -11.00 5.52 -8.27
N THR A 171 -11.95 6.34 -7.81
CA THR A 171 -12.99 6.94 -8.66
C THR A 171 -12.37 7.94 -9.65
N ARG A 172 -11.56 8.88 -9.16
CA ARG A 172 -10.94 9.93 -10.00
C ARG A 172 -9.98 9.36 -11.04
N LEU A 173 -9.29 8.28 -10.71
CA LEU A 173 -8.38 7.60 -11.62
C LEU A 173 -9.09 6.60 -12.55
N GLY A 174 -10.40 6.41 -12.40
CA GLY A 174 -11.21 5.53 -13.24
C GLY A 174 -10.89 4.04 -13.06
N VAL A 175 -10.39 3.64 -11.88
CA VAL A 175 -9.95 2.25 -11.61
C VAL A 175 -10.79 1.55 -10.53
N MET A 176 -11.91 2.16 -10.10
CA MET A 176 -12.80 1.56 -9.11
C MET A 176 -13.30 0.18 -9.54
N ASP A 177 -13.74 0.04 -10.78
CA ASP A 177 -14.33 -1.21 -11.29
C ASP A 177 -13.30 -2.21 -11.82
N THR A 178 -12.02 -1.83 -11.91
CA THR A 178 -10.99 -2.67 -12.50
C THR A 178 -9.91 -3.10 -11.51
N LEU A 179 -9.36 -2.17 -10.73
CA LEU A 179 -8.30 -2.45 -9.77
C LEU A 179 -8.85 -2.82 -8.39
N PHE A 180 -9.88 -2.11 -7.89
CA PHE A 180 -10.42 -2.37 -6.55
C PHE A 180 -10.89 -3.82 -6.36
N PRO A 181 -11.61 -4.46 -7.32
CA PRO A 181 -12.09 -5.84 -7.16
C PRO A 181 -11.01 -6.91 -7.00
N VAL A 182 -9.75 -6.63 -7.39
CA VAL A 182 -8.64 -7.57 -7.22
C VAL A 182 -7.88 -7.38 -5.91
N THR A 183 -8.31 -6.43 -5.06
CA THR A 183 -7.72 -6.16 -3.75
C THR A 183 -8.40 -6.92 -2.63
N ARG A 184 -7.72 -7.07 -1.49
CA ARG A 184 -8.31 -7.57 -0.25
C ARG A 184 -7.81 -6.77 0.94
N SER A 185 -8.68 -5.97 1.54
CA SER A 185 -8.38 -5.16 2.73
C SER A 185 -8.94 -5.73 4.02
N CYS A 186 -9.58 -6.90 3.97
CA CYS A 186 -10.15 -7.54 5.15
C CYS A 186 -9.05 -8.09 6.07
N GLU A 187 -9.12 -7.74 7.35
CA GLU A 187 -8.23 -8.26 8.40
C GLU A 187 -8.79 -9.48 9.14
N ALA A 188 -9.94 -10.01 8.70
CA ALA A 188 -10.53 -11.19 9.29
C ALA A 188 -9.52 -12.35 9.34
N LYS A 189 -9.44 -13.02 10.48
CA LYS A 189 -8.57 -14.18 10.65
C LYS A 189 -9.06 -15.31 9.73
N VAL A 190 -8.12 -15.95 9.04
CA VAL A 190 -8.38 -17.11 8.18
C VAL A 190 -8.81 -18.36 8.98
N THR A 191 -8.95 -18.26 10.31
CA THR A 191 -9.37 -19.36 11.17
C THR A 191 -10.83 -19.78 11.01
N ASP A 192 -11.66 -18.95 10.37
CA ASP A 192 -13.01 -19.37 10.01
C ASP A 192 -12.93 -20.09 8.66
N LEU A 193 -12.86 -21.42 8.75
CA LEU A 193 -12.82 -22.36 7.62
C LEU A 193 -14.01 -22.22 6.63
N GLU A 194 -14.98 -21.37 6.93
CA GLU A 194 -16.13 -21.05 6.09
C GLU A 194 -15.90 -19.81 5.20
N TYR A 195 -14.83 -19.04 5.41
CA TYR A 195 -14.53 -17.90 4.55
C TYR A 195 -13.88 -18.41 3.25
N ASN A 196 -14.68 -18.40 2.20
CA ASN A 196 -14.20 -18.61 0.85
C ASN A 196 -13.11 -17.57 0.56
N ILE A 197 -11.88 -18.02 0.33
CA ILE A 197 -10.69 -17.19 0.05
C ILE A 197 -10.93 -16.20 -1.12
N ASN A 198 -12.01 -16.37 -1.85
CA ASN A 198 -12.37 -15.60 -3.04
C ASN A 198 -13.46 -14.54 -2.80
N GLU A 199 -14.02 -14.42 -1.61
CA GLU A 199 -15.07 -13.45 -1.33
C GLU A 199 -14.48 -12.22 -0.61
N HIS A 200 -14.86 -11.03 -1.09
CA HIS A 200 -14.66 -9.80 -0.32
C HIS A 200 -15.50 -9.91 0.96
N CYS A 201 -14.93 -9.54 2.10
CA CYS A 201 -15.75 -9.35 3.28
C CYS A 201 -16.79 -8.28 2.94
N GLU A 202 -18.06 -8.64 3.01
CA GLU A 202 -19.12 -7.64 3.06
C GLU A 202 -18.95 -6.87 4.37
N VAL A 203 -18.68 -5.58 4.28
CA VAL A 203 -18.59 -4.65 5.41
C VAL A 203 -19.94 -4.00 5.61
#